data_045e41b38428393cd6b65d59de64124d
#
_entry.id   045e41b38428393cd6b65d59de64124d
#
_cell.length_a   1.000
_cell.length_b   1.000
_cell.length_c   1.000
_cell.angle_alpha   90.00
_cell.angle_beta   90.00
_cell.angle_gamma   90.00
#
_symmetry.space_group_name_H-M   'P 1'
#
loop_
_entity.id
_entity.type
_entity.pdbx_description
1 polymer ?
#
loop_
_entity_poly.entity_id
_entity_poly.type
_entity_poly.pdbx_seq_one_letter_code
_entity_poly.pdbx_strand_id
1 'polypeptide(L)'
;STPNDGGGTRTGGATGRGGQAGGSNSDGGSSNGGATGTDGGVVSSCVGKAWGTADPSTPGPFHVVTETNVGPLAGQPDPRYNNAVQRFNLYRPMEIATSGYCHPIVMWSNGHGDQPPTYEVLLKQLVTHGFVVMASLSSIPSQGTPIPVITGMEWIIQQNDDPTSEFYHHLDTAHIGATGHSEGGFATCIASSDPHMTAVASIAGSRANAGRRGPALLLCGDMDTQATCAGIISAYTAMTAQTLPIMLGENPDNTHGSWIGSIKNPYMIAVTGWMRVHLMGDTANRSMFYGPNCTLCTDARNWKVMRSMMDQ
;
A
#
# COMPACT_ATOMS: atom_id res chain seq x y z
N SER A 1 -13.21 -38.02 41.04
CA SER A 1 -14.64 -38.39 41.12
C SER A 1 -15.35 -37.76 39.96
N THR A 2 -15.52 -38.49 38.90
CA THR A 2 -16.60 -38.39 37.90
C THR A 2 -17.80 -39.16 38.47
N PRO A 3 -18.98 -39.24 37.82
CA PRO A 3 -19.44 -38.74 36.51
C PRO A 3 -20.93 -38.27 36.51
N ASN A 4 -21.45 -37.96 35.33
CA ASN A 4 -22.68 -38.46 34.64
C ASN A 4 -23.42 -37.34 33.91
N ASP A 5 -23.57 -37.43 32.63
CA ASP A 5 -24.55 -38.07 31.72
C ASP A 5 -25.97 -37.48 31.68
N GLY A 6 -26.45 -37.25 30.46
CA GLY A 6 -27.84 -37.09 30.06
C GLY A 6 -28.00 -36.03 28.95
N GLY A 7 -28.09 -36.22 27.68
CA GLY A 7 -28.87 -37.20 26.91
C GLY A 7 -30.25 -36.62 26.57
N GLY A 8 -30.46 -36.20 25.29
CA GLY A 8 -31.80 -35.77 24.88
C GLY A 8 -31.92 -35.34 23.42
N THR A 9 -32.05 -36.29 22.53
CA THR A 9 -32.52 -36.19 21.13
C THR A 9 -34.01 -35.87 21.02
N ARG A 10 -34.41 -35.09 19.97
CA ARG A 10 -35.66 -35.26 19.18
C ARG A 10 -35.64 -34.31 17.99
N THR A 11 -35.57 -34.76 16.86
CA THR A 11 -36.35 -35.13 15.64
C THR A 11 -37.69 -34.45 15.40
N GLY A 12 -37.91 -34.04 14.16
CA GLY A 12 -39.14 -33.80 13.43
C GLY A 12 -39.25 -32.41 12.87
N GLY A 13 -39.46 -32.14 11.61
CA GLY A 13 -39.99 -32.89 10.51
C GLY A 13 -40.97 -32.04 9.72
N ALA A 14 -40.74 -31.94 8.39
CA ALA A 14 -41.70 -31.90 7.30
C ALA A 14 -42.46 -30.59 6.93
N THR A 15 -42.20 -30.10 5.71
CA THR A 15 -43.03 -30.06 4.46
C THR A 15 -44.04 -28.94 4.26
N GLY A 16 -44.03 -28.41 3.01
CA GLY A 16 -45.13 -27.69 2.35
C GLY A 16 -44.64 -26.67 1.34
N ARG A 17 -44.47 -26.97 0.19
CA ARG A 17 -45.10 -26.90 -1.14
C ARG A 17 -45.92 -25.64 -1.43
N GLY A 18 -45.52 -24.93 -2.51
CA GLY A 18 -46.37 -24.73 -3.67
C GLY A 18 -46.68 -23.29 -4.05
N GLY A 19 -46.52 -22.98 -5.30
CA GLY A 19 -47.27 -21.91 -5.91
C GLY A 19 -46.55 -21.13 -7.06
N GLN A 20 -46.88 -21.53 -8.25
CA GLN A 20 -46.41 -21.07 -9.56
C GLN A 20 -47.19 -19.86 -10.12
N ALA A 21 -46.59 -19.27 -11.13
CA ALA A 21 -47.12 -18.47 -12.26
C ALA A 21 -47.06 -16.96 -12.07
N GLY A 22 -46.54 -16.14 -12.99
CA GLY A 22 -46.29 -16.25 -14.41
C GLY A 22 -46.54 -14.87 -14.99
N GLY A 23 -45.79 -14.47 -16.01
CA GLY A 23 -46.16 -13.25 -16.76
C GLY A 23 -44.95 -12.48 -17.34
N SER A 24 -44.76 -12.69 -18.59
CA SER A 24 -43.84 -12.14 -19.59
C SER A 24 -44.07 -10.67 -19.95
N ASN A 25 -43.05 -9.97 -20.36
CA ASN A 25 -42.65 -9.41 -21.68
C ASN A 25 -41.61 -8.32 -21.53
N SER A 26 -40.46 -8.52 -22.09
CA SER A 26 -39.79 -7.98 -23.28
C SER A 26 -39.82 -6.45 -23.43
N ASP A 27 -38.62 -5.83 -23.38
CA ASP A 27 -38.07 -5.18 -24.56
C ASP A 27 -36.60 -4.79 -24.35
N GLY A 28 -35.84 -4.85 -25.44
CA GLY A 28 -34.43 -4.90 -25.55
C GLY A 28 -33.70 -3.58 -25.34
N GLY A 29 -32.50 -3.73 -24.81
CA GLY A 29 -31.48 -2.73 -24.78
C GLY A 29 -30.13 -3.40 -24.74
N SER A 30 -29.44 -3.37 -25.87
CA SER A 30 -28.09 -3.88 -26.07
C SER A 30 -27.13 -3.15 -25.15
N SER A 31 -26.53 -3.85 -24.17
CA SER A 31 -25.38 -3.35 -23.42
C SER A 31 -24.26 -4.34 -23.55
N ASN A 32 -23.14 -3.84 -23.99
CA ASN A 32 -21.85 -4.53 -24.11
C ASN A 32 -21.50 -5.31 -22.86
N GLY A 33 -21.14 -6.57 -23.05
CA GLY A 33 -20.70 -7.46 -22.00
C GLY A 33 -19.37 -7.04 -21.39
N GLY A 34 -19.42 -6.55 -20.17
CA GLY A 34 -18.28 -6.49 -19.29
C GLY A 34 -18.16 -7.84 -18.58
N ALA A 35 -17.00 -8.47 -18.68
CA ALA A 35 -16.68 -9.70 -17.99
C ALA A 35 -16.80 -9.48 -16.47
N THR A 36 -17.69 -10.20 -15.81
CA THR A 36 -17.77 -10.26 -14.34
C THR A 36 -16.67 -11.17 -13.81
N GLY A 37 -15.52 -10.59 -13.48
CA GLY A 37 -14.55 -11.23 -12.61
C GLY A 37 -15.04 -11.12 -11.15
N THR A 38 -15.38 -12.25 -10.55
CA THR A 38 -15.72 -12.35 -9.12
C THR A 38 -14.45 -12.41 -8.27
N ASP A 39 -13.64 -11.34 -8.32
CA ASP A 39 -12.67 -11.04 -7.29
C ASP A 39 -13.22 -9.81 -6.56
N GLY A 40 -13.36 -9.87 -5.23
CA GLY A 40 -13.92 -8.78 -4.43
C GLY A 40 -13.00 -7.56 -4.38
N GLY A 41 -12.68 -7.01 -5.55
CA GLY A 41 -11.90 -5.80 -5.69
C GLY A 41 -12.67 -4.61 -5.12
N VAL A 42 -12.00 -3.83 -4.31
CA VAL A 42 -12.50 -2.55 -3.82
C VAL A 42 -12.72 -1.63 -5.02
N VAL A 43 -13.94 -1.11 -5.18
CA VAL A 43 -14.28 -0.18 -6.26
C VAL A 43 -14.18 1.23 -5.70
N SER A 44 -13.32 2.06 -6.30
CA SER A 44 -13.23 3.47 -5.94
C SER A 44 -14.51 4.23 -6.33
N SER A 45 -14.99 5.07 -5.42
CA SER A 45 -16.10 6.00 -5.69
C SER A 45 -15.68 7.22 -6.51
N CYS A 46 -14.39 7.44 -6.67
CA CYS A 46 -13.84 8.57 -7.42
C CYS A 46 -13.86 8.30 -8.93
N VAL A 47 -14.20 9.31 -9.71
CA VAL A 47 -14.11 9.31 -11.19
C VAL A 47 -13.19 10.45 -11.61
N GLY A 48 -12.01 10.10 -12.13
CA GLY A 48 -10.99 11.07 -12.52
C GLY A 48 -10.36 10.77 -13.88
N LYS A 49 -9.56 11.71 -14.36
CA LYS A 49 -8.77 11.53 -15.58
C LYS A 49 -7.60 10.57 -15.33
N ALA A 50 -7.15 9.89 -16.39
CA ALA A 50 -6.00 8.99 -16.31
C ALA A 50 -4.70 9.75 -15.98
N TRP A 51 -3.85 9.13 -15.18
CA TRP A 51 -2.52 9.65 -14.86
C TRP A 51 -1.60 9.59 -16.08
N GLY A 52 -0.86 10.65 -16.31
CA GLY A 52 0.22 10.68 -17.30
C GLY A 52 1.53 10.15 -16.72
N THR A 53 2.54 10.07 -17.58
CA THR A 53 3.91 9.72 -17.18
C THR A 53 4.62 10.90 -16.51
N ALA A 54 5.51 10.61 -15.56
CA ALA A 54 6.43 11.59 -14.97
C ALA A 54 7.75 10.94 -14.56
N ASP A 55 8.84 11.69 -14.61
CA ASP A 55 10.16 11.25 -14.18
C ASP A 55 10.22 11.18 -12.64
N PRO A 56 10.38 9.98 -12.03
CA PRO A 56 10.42 9.82 -10.58
C PRO A 56 11.64 10.45 -9.90
N SER A 57 12.64 10.87 -10.68
CA SER A 57 13.86 11.52 -10.19
C SER A 57 13.75 13.04 -10.05
N THR A 58 12.62 13.63 -10.44
CA THR A 58 12.32 15.05 -10.37
C THR A 58 11.04 15.31 -9.61
N PRO A 59 10.82 16.48 -9.00
CA PRO A 59 9.52 16.82 -8.44
C PRO A 59 8.42 16.76 -9.51
N GLY A 60 7.26 16.25 -9.13
CA GLY A 60 6.05 16.32 -9.94
C GLY A 60 5.39 17.71 -9.90
N PRO A 61 4.23 17.88 -10.56
CA PRO A 61 3.61 19.19 -10.75
C PRO A 61 2.77 19.70 -9.58
N PHE A 62 2.53 18.89 -8.52
CA PHE A 62 1.62 19.26 -7.45
C PHE A 62 2.32 20.00 -6.31
N HIS A 63 1.61 20.97 -5.72
CA HIS A 63 2.06 21.66 -4.52
C HIS A 63 1.69 20.85 -3.27
N VAL A 64 2.59 20.85 -2.28
CA VAL A 64 2.45 20.04 -1.08
C VAL A 64 1.77 20.83 0.05
N VAL A 65 0.72 20.26 0.62
CA VAL A 65 0.17 20.65 1.92
C VAL A 65 0.50 19.57 2.93
N THR A 66 0.89 19.99 4.14
CA THR A 66 1.14 19.08 5.26
C THR A 66 0.22 19.43 6.42
N GLU A 67 -0.52 18.47 6.88
CA GLU A 67 -1.35 18.54 8.07
C GLU A 67 -0.77 17.63 9.14
N THR A 68 -0.62 18.14 10.34
CA THR A 68 0.03 17.38 11.41
C THR A 68 -0.99 16.91 12.44
N ASN A 69 -0.73 15.72 13.00
CA ASN A 69 -1.50 15.21 14.12
C ASN A 69 -2.99 14.95 13.79
N VAL A 70 -3.27 14.52 12.56
CA VAL A 70 -4.62 14.19 12.07
C VAL A 70 -5.05 12.78 12.42
N GLY A 71 -6.36 12.51 12.30
CA GLY A 71 -7.03 11.21 12.33
C GLY A 71 -6.79 10.45 13.57
N PRO A 72 -6.91 9.10 13.58
CA PRO A 72 -7.94 8.33 12.90
C PRO A 72 -9.25 8.28 13.66
N LEU A 73 -9.30 8.04 14.86
CA LEU A 73 -10.56 7.87 15.59
C LEU A 73 -10.59 8.91 16.70
N ALA A 74 -11.26 9.99 16.46
CA ALA A 74 -11.41 11.03 17.46
C ALA A 74 -11.76 10.43 18.83
N GLY A 75 -10.81 10.50 19.77
CA GLY A 75 -11.06 10.20 21.17
C GLY A 75 -11.04 8.72 21.59
N GLN A 76 -10.70 7.76 20.71
CA GLN A 76 -10.59 6.38 21.15
C GLN A 76 -9.13 6.02 21.50
N PRO A 77 -8.80 5.81 22.80
CA PRO A 77 -7.48 5.35 23.19
C PRO A 77 -7.24 3.93 22.66
N ASP A 78 -6.05 3.68 22.15
CA ASP A 78 -5.66 2.33 21.78
C ASP A 78 -4.81 1.73 22.91
N PRO A 79 -5.30 0.70 23.63
CA PRO A 79 -4.57 0.09 24.72
C PRO A 79 -3.26 -0.56 24.29
N ARG A 80 -3.09 -0.89 23.00
CA ARG A 80 -1.86 -1.43 22.42
C ARG A 80 -0.73 -0.40 22.37
N TYR A 81 -1.06 0.88 22.44
CA TYR A 81 -0.12 2.01 22.44
C TYR A 81 -0.19 2.79 23.75
N ASN A 82 -0.31 2.08 24.86
CA ASN A 82 -0.38 2.69 26.19
C ASN A 82 -1.52 3.73 26.30
N ASN A 83 -2.68 3.43 25.70
CA ASN A 83 -3.84 4.31 25.58
C ASN A 83 -3.61 5.62 24.78
N ALA A 84 -2.53 5.71 24.02
CA ALA A 84 -2.35 6.81 23.10
C ALA A 84 -3.28 6.63 21.89
N VAL A 85 -3.91 7.72 21.46
CA VAL A 85 -4.66 7.75 20.20
C VAL A 85 -3.66 7.74 19.05
N GLN A 86 -3.86 6.84 18.08
CA GLN A 86 -3.03 6.83 16.89
C GLN A 86 -3.25 8.11 16.08
N ARG A 87 -2.16 8.74 15.69
CA ARG A 87 -2.14 9.98 14.93
C ARG A 87 -1.23 9.86 13.73
N PHE A 88 -1.45 10.73 12.76
CA PHE A 88 -0.73 10.75 11.50
C PHE A 88 -0.35 12.18 11.13
N ASN A 89 0.71 12.33 10.34
CA ASN A 89 0.88 13.48 9.48
C ASN A 89 0.34 13.11 8.10
N LEU A 90 -0.46 14.00 7.54
CA LEU A 90 -1.05 13.88 6.23
C LEU A 90 -0.34 14.84 5.28
N TYR A 91 0.19 14.30 4.19
CA TYR A 91 0.79 15.07 3.11
C TYR A 91 -0.08 14.87 1.87
N ARG A 92 -0.53 15.97 1.26
CA ARG A 92 -1.44 15.91 0.13
C ARG A 92 -1.19 16.99 -0.91
N PRO A 93 -1.62 16.81 -2.16
CA PRO A 93 -1.68 17.88 -3.14
C PRO A 93 -2.60 19.02 -2.65
N MET A 94 -2.15 20.26 -2.81
CA MET A 94 -2.99 21.44 -2.58
C MET A 94 -4.21 21.43 -3.50
N GLU A 95 -4.02 20.90 -4.70
CA GLU A 95 -5.01 20.87 -5.79
C GLU A 95 -5.97 19.66 -5.70
N ILE A 96 -6.06 18.98 -4.57
CA ILE A 96 -6.79 17.70 -4.45
C ILE A 96 -8.21 17.78 -4.99
N ALA A 97 -8.96 18.81 -4.64
CA ALA A 97 -10.35 19.00 -5.08
C ALA A 97 -10.48 19.56 -6.51
N THR A 98 -9.42 20.12 -7.08
CA THR A 98 -9.49 20.84 -8.37
C THR A 98 -8.66 20.20 -9.48
N SER A 99 -7.83 19.22 -9.15
CA SER A 99 -6.91 18.57 -10.09
C SER A 99 -7.63 17.79 -11.19
N GLY A 100 -8.81 17.26 -10.89
CA GLY A 100 -9.57 16.36 -11.77
C GLY A 100 -8.97 14.94 -11.84
N TYR A 101 -8.07 14.58 -10.92
CA TYR A 101 -7.57 13.22 -10.75
C TYR A 101 -8.21 12.54 -9.54
N CYS A 102 -8.24 11.21 -9.55
CA CYS A 102 -8.40 10.41 -8.35
C CYS A 102 -7.00 10.13 -7.79
N HIS A 103 -6.73 10.63 -6.59
CA HIS A 103 -5.41 10.57 -5.97
C HIS A 103 -5.19 9.23 -5.25
N PRO A 104 -4.24 8.38 -5.70
CA PRO A 104 -3.91 7.17 -4.99
C PRO A 104 -3.29 7.46 -3.63
N ILE A 105 -3.45 6.51 -2.70
CA ILE A 105 -3.01 6.66 -1.33
C ILE A 105 -1.72 5.89 -1.10
N VAL A 106 -0.76 6.49 -0.41
CA VAL A 106 0.46 5.82 0.05
C VAL A 106 0.53 5.92 1.57
N MET A 107 0.54 4.76 2.22
CA MET A 107 0.73 4.64 3.65
C MET A 107 2.22 4.61 3.97
N TRP A 108 2.67 5.44 4.93
CA TRP A 108 4.05 5.50 5.37
C TRP A 108 4.22 4.99 6.80
N SER A 109 5.27 4.18 7.02
CA SER A 109 5.70 3.68 8.34
C SER A 109 7.16 4.03 8.62
N ASN A 110 7.42 4.67 9.78
CA ASN A 110 8.76 5.13 10.18
C ASN A 110 9.69 3.97 10.58
N GLY A 111 10.98 4.22 10.67
CA GLY A 111 11.91 3.39 11.43
C GLY A 111 11.61 3.42 12.94
N HIS A 112 12.16 2.44 13.67
CA HIS A 112 12.04 2.39 15.13
C HIS A 112 12.57 3.67 15.78
N GLY A 113 11.75 4.30 16.59
CA GLY A 113 12.11 5.54 17.29
C GLY A 113 11.99 6.82 16.44
N ASP A 114 11.78 6.71 15.13
CA ASP A 114 11.69 7.83 14.21
C ASP A 114 10.27 8.41 14.06
N GLN A 115 10.21 9.57 13.40
CA GLN A 115 8.99 10.32 13.12
C GLN A 115 8.95 10.75 11.64
N PRO A 116 7.77 11.05 11.06
CA PRO A 116 7.64 11.43 9.65
C PRO A 116 8.55 12.57 9.18
N PRO A 117 8.88 13.61 9.95
CA PRO A 117 9.79 14.67 9.52
C PRO A 117 11.18 14.16 9.09
N THR A 118 11.67 13.06 9.66
CA THR A 118 12.93 12.43 9.22
C THR A 118 12.89 12.05 7.73
N TYR A 119 11.74 11.71 7.21
CA TYR A 119 11.52 11.18 5.86
C TYR A 119 10.82 12.16 4.93
N GLU A 120 10.69 13.42 5.35
CA GLU A 120 9.85 14.43 4.69
C GLU A 120 10.16 14.60 3.20
N VAL A 121 11.42 14.44 2.81
CA VAL A 121 11.85 14.55 1.41
C VAL A 121 11.16 13.51 0.52
N LEU A 122 11.09 12.24 0.93
CA LEU A 122 10.37 11.20 0.19
C LEU A 122 8.86 11.44 0.24
N LEU A 123 8.31 11.77 1.41
CA LEU A 123 6.87 11.96 1.58
C LEU A 123 6.37 13.10 0.69
N LYS A 124 7.09 14.23 0.66
CA LYS A 124 6.80 15.36 -0.23
C LYS A 124 7.02 15.02 -1.70
N GLN A 125 8.06 14.25 -2.03
CA GLN A 125 8.28 13.78 -3.40
C GLN A 125 7.08 13.00 -3.92
N LEU A 126 6.55 12.06 -3.15
CA LEU A 126 5.35 11.31 -3.52
C LEU A 126 4.15 12.24 -3.75
N VAL A 127 3.95 13.23 -2.89
CA VAL A 127 2.84 14.19 -3.05
C VAL A 127 3.01 15.04 -4.30
N THR A 128 4.22 15.49 -4.63
CA THR A 128 4.42 16.24 -5.89
C THR A 128 4.02 15.42 -7.11
N HIS A 129 4.08 14.10 -7.03
CA HIS A 129 3.60 13.19 -8.07
C HIS A 129 2.09 12.89 -8.00
N GLY A 130 1.37 13.46 -7.04
CA GLY A 130 -0.09 13.35 -6.95
C GLY A 130 -0.60 12.32 -5.95
N PHE A 131 0.25 11.68 -5.17
CA PHE A 131 -0.19 10.79 -4.10
C PHE A 131 -0.69 11.57 -2.88
N VAL A 132 -1.64 11.00 -2.15
CA VAL A 132 -1.94 11.36 -0.78
C VAL A 132 -1.17 10.43 0.15
N VAL A 133 -0.38 10.99 1.07
CA VAL A 133 0.50 10.19 1.93
C VAL A 133 0.06 10.32 3.39
N MET A 134 -0.30 9.19 3.99
CA MET A 134 -0.61 9.08 5.42
C MET A 134 0.60 8.53 6.17
N ALA A 135 1.26 9.36 6.96
CA ALA A 135 2.47 9.01 7.68
C ALA A 135 2.20 8.83 9.18
N SER A 136 2.34 7.59 9.66
CA SER A 136 2.11 7.26 11.08
C SER A 136 3.06 8.00 12.01
N LEU A 137 2.54 8.52 13.13
CA LEU A 137 3.35 9.08 14.23
C LEU A 137 3.84 7.99 15.20
N SER A 138 3.55 6.72 14.95
CA SER A 138 4.07 5.65 15.79
C SER A 138 5.57 5.49 15.62
N SER A 139 6.30 5.44 16.74
CA SER A 139 7.73 5.10 16.77
C SER A 139 8.00 3.59 16.82
N ILE A 140 6.94 2.77 16.86
CA ILE A 140 6.98 1.30 16.87
C ILE A 140 5.97 0.73 15.86
N PRO A 141 6.16 1.01 14.56
CA PRO A 141 5.11 0.88 13.53
C PRO A 141 4.71 -0.56 13.22
N SER A 142 5.52 -1.55 13.57
CA SER A 142 5.21 -2.97 13.34
C SER A 142 4.40 -3.61 14.46
N GLN A 143 4.08 -2.88 15.52
CA GLN A 143 3.39 -3.40 16.70
C GLN A 143 1.91 -3.02 16.70
N GLY A 144 1.10 -3.88 17.31
CA GLY A 144 -0.34 -3.73 17.42
C GLY A 144 -1.12 -4.63 16.45
N THR A 145 -2.44 -4.70 16.66
CA THR A 145 -3.37 -5.45 15.81
C THR A 145 -4.70 -4.71 15.77
N PRO A 146 -5.01 -4.01 14.69
CA PRO A 146 -4.18 -3.74 13.51
C PRO A 146 -2.94 -2.89 13.83
N ILE A 147 -1.92 -2.96 12.97
CA ILE A 147 -0.77 -2.06 13.06
C ILE A 147 -1.16 -0.63 12.64
N PRO A 148 -0.40 0.40 13.04
CA PRO A 148 -0.77 1.82 12.78
C PRO A 148 -1.14 2.12 11.33
N VAL A 149 -0.37 1.61 10.38
CA VAL A 149 -0.60 1.86 8.96
C VAL A 149 -1.99 1.41 8.49
N ILE A 150 -2.52 0.31 9.02
CA ILE A 150 -3.87 -0.16 8.69
C ILE A 150 -4.93 0.77 9.28
N THR A 151 -4.78 1.18 10.53
CA THR A 151 -5.72 2.13 11.15
C THR A 151 -5.81 3.45 10.39
N GLY A 152 -4.66 3.96 9.93
CA GLY A 152 -4.63 5.19 9.12
C GLY A 152 -5.26 5.01 7.75
N MET A 153 -5.08 3.84 7.14
CA MET A 153 -5.71 3.50 5.86
C MET A 153 -7.23 3.45 5.98
N GLU A 154 -7.75 2.78 6.99
CA GLU A 154 -9.20 2.73 7.24
C GLU A 154 -9.79 4.13 7.43
N TRP A 155 -9.08 5.01 8.15
CA TRP A 155 -9.54 6.38 8.35
C TRP A 155 -9.57 7.19 7.05
N ILE A 156 -8.51 7.17 6.23
CA ILE A 156 -8.47 7.97 5.00
C ILE A 156 -9.48 7.47 3.96
N ILE A 157 -9.77 6.17 3.92
CA ILE A 157 -10.85 5.61 3.11
C ILE A 157 -12.19 6.20 3.55
N GLN A 158 -12.46 6.26 4.86
CA GLN A 158 -13.70 6.87 5.39
C GLN A 158 -13.78 8.37 5.04
N GLN A 159 -12.67 9.10 5.02
CA GLN A 159 -12.66 10.49 4.59
C GLN A 159 -13.08 10.66 3.13
N ASN A 160 -12.79 9.70 2.26
CA ASN A 160 -13.26 9.73 0.88
C ASN A 160 -14.78 9.55 0.74
N ASP A 161 -15.42 8.95 1.71
CA ASP A 161 -16.87 8.68 1.72
C ASP A 161 -17.64 9.71 2.55
N ASP A 162 -16.97 10.58 3.30
CA ASP A 162 -17.59 11.64 4.11
C ASP A 162 -17.83 12.90 3.26
N PRO A 163 -19.12 13.28 3.00
CA PRO A 163 -19.43 14.46 2.18
C PRO A 163 -19.00 15.80 2.80
N THR A 164 -18.58 15.81 4.07
CA THR A 164 -18.03 17.00 4.73
C THR A 164 -16.53 17.10 4.64
N SER A 165 -15.85 16.05 4.18
CA SER A 165 -14.41 15.98 4.02
C SER A 165 -13.97 16.62 2.70
N GLU A 166 -12.81 17.27 2.70
CA GLU A 166 -12.15 17.75 1.48
C GLU A 166 -11.68 16.61 0.55
N PHE A 167 -11.63 15.38 1.05
CA PHE A 167 -11.28 14.17 0.30
C PHE A 167 -12.47 13.51 -0.39
N TYR A 168 -13.69 14.02 -0.17
CA TYR A 168 -14.90 13.40 -0.66
C TYR A 168 -14.86 13.15 -2.17
N HIS A 169 -14.81 11.88 -2.56
CA HIS A 169 -14.70 11.40 -3.95
C HIS A 169 -13.47 11.94 -4.72
N HIS A 170 -12.37 12.26 -4.02
CA HIS A 170 -11.11 12.67 -4.64
C HIS A 170 -9.97 11.66 -4.49
N LEU A 171 -10.20 10.59 -3.72
CA LEU A 171 -9.19 9.54 -3.51
C LEU A 171 -9.48 8.30 -4.36
N ASP A 172 -8.42 7.70 -4.86
CA ASP A 172 -8.49 6.38 -5.48
C ASP A 172 -8.27 5.29 -4.42
N THR A 173 -9.36 4.92 -3.77
CA THR A 173 -9.37 3.90 -2.70
C THR A 173 -9.19 2.47 -3.21
N ALA A 174 -9.22 2.26 -4.54
CA ALA A 174 -8.88 0.98 -5.17
C ALA A 174 -7.36 0.82 -5.39
N HIS A 175 -6.58 1.91 -5.32
CA HIS A 175 -5.13 1.89 -5.52
C HIS A 175 -4.41 2.47 -4.29
N ILE A 176 -4.20 1.62 -3.28
CA ILE A 176 -3.51 1.97 -2.04
C ILE A 176 -2.20 1.20 -1.97
N GLY A 177 -1.11 1.91 -1.72
CA GLY A 177 0.20 1.32 -1.49
C GLY A 177 0.72 1.57 -0.08
N ALA A 178 1.72 0.80 0.32
CA ALA A 178 2.45 1.07 1.56
C ALA A 178 3.96 1.08 1.31
N THR A 179 4.66 1.97 2.04
CA THR A 179 6.12 1.99 2.07
C THR A 179 6.60 2.37 3.47
N GLY A 180 7.82 2.00 3.80
CA GLY A 180 8.37 2.28 5.12
C GLY A 180 9.83 1.88 5.23
N HIS A 181 10.49 2.39 6.27
CA HIS A 181 11.91 2.21 6.54
C HIS A 181 12.15 1.34 7.77
N SER A 182 13.12 0.44 7.72
CA SER A 182 13.56 -0.34 8.88
C SER A 182 12.39 -1.14 9.50
N GLU A 183 12.02 -0.91 10.75
CA GLU A 183 10.83 -1.50 11.38
C GLU A 183 9.55 -1.12 10.60
N GLY A 184 9.48 0.08 10.01
CA GLY A 184 8.41 0.48 9.10
C GLY A 184 8.38 -0.34 7.81
N GLY A 185 9.52 -0.84 7.35
CA GLY A 185 9.60 -1.83 6.28
C GLY A 185 8.95 -3.17 6.67
N PHE A 186 9.13 -3.61 7.92
CA PHE A 186 8.40 -4.78 8.45
C PHE A 186 6.89 -4.53 8.49
N ALA A 187 6.47 -3.35 8.97
CA ALA A 187 5.06 -2.95 8.98
C ALA A 187 4.47 -2.95 7.57
N THR A 188 5.21 -2.44 6.57
CA THR A 188 4.85 -2.46 5.15
C THR A 188 4.62 -3.89 4.65
N CYS A 189 5.51 -4.82 4.99
CA CYS A 189 5.35 -6.23 4.64
C CYS A 189 4.13 -6.86 5.34
N ILE A 190 3.84 -6.51 6.60
CA ILE A 190 2.64 -6.99 7.31
C ILE A 190 1.38 -6.46 6.60
N ALA A 191 1.34 -5.16 6.29
CA ALA A 191 0.22 -4.51 5.63
C ALA A 191 -0.09 -5.10 4.25
N SER A 192 0.89 -5.69 3.57
CA SER A 192 0.73 -6.23 2.21
C SER A 192 -0.32 -7.35 2.08
N SER A 193 -0.81 -7.91 3.18
CA SER A 193 -1.91 -8.89 3.21
C SER A 193 -3.30 -8.27 3.32
N ASP A 194 -3.38 -6.97 3.57
CA ASP A 194 -4.67 -6.29 3.62
C ASP A 194 -5.35 -6.26 2.23
N PRO A 195 -6.66 -6.48 2.14
CA PRO A 195 -7.38 -6.51 0.87
C PRO A 195 -7.33 -5.20 0.08
N HIS A 196 -7.08 -4.07 0.71
CA HIS A 196 -6.97 -2.78 0.04
C HIS A 196 -5.54 -2.51 -0.53
N MET A 197 -4.53 -3.31 -0.15
CA MET A 197 -3.15 -3.09 -0.58
C MET A 197 -2.92 -3.55 -2.02
N THR A 198 -2.66 -2.60 -2.90
CA THR A 198 -2.34 -2.85 -4.32
C THR A 198 -0.86 -3.18 -4.51
N ALA A 199 0.06 -2.45 -3.86
CA ALA A 199 1.50 -2.66 -3.98
C ALA A 199 2.25 -2.17 -2.74
N VAL A 200 3.43 -2.73 -2.49
CA VAL A 200 4.27 -2.31 -1.36
C VAL A 200 5.73 -2.10 -1.78
N ALA A 201 6.42 -1.19 -1.06
CA ALA A 201 7.85 -0.97 -1.18
C ALA A 201 8.49 -0.87 0.20
N SER A 202 9.35 -1.81 0.55
CA SER A 202 10.04 -1.86 1.83
C SER A 202 11.49 -1.39 1.70
N ILE A 203 11.93 -0.48 2.57
CA ILE A 203 13.27 0.12 2.53
C ILE A 203 14.04 -0.33 3.78
N ALA A 204 15.18 -0.96 3.57
CA ALA A 204 16.11 -1.35 4.64
C ALA A 204 15.41 -2.07 5.82
N GLY A 205 14.47 -2.96 5.52
CA GLY A 205 13.75 -3.75 6.51
C GLY A 205 12.61 -4.52 5.87
N SER A 206 12.64 -5.85 5.94
CA SER A 206 11.62 -6.70 5.32
C SER A 206 11.40 -7.96 6.12
N ARG A 207 10.18 -8.48 6.04
CA ARG A 207 9.86 -9.81 6.56
C ARG A 207 8.99 -10.57 5.56
N ALA A 208 9.11 -11.89 5.57
CA ALA A 208 8.28 -12.75 4.77
C ALA A 208 6.80 -12.57 5.12
N ASN A 209 5.95 -12.46 4.09
CA ASN A 209 4.50 -12.47 4.24
C ASN A 209 3.88 -13.33 3.14
N ALA A 210 3.37 -14.49 3.52
CA ALA A 210 2.72 -15.43 2.62
C ALA A 210 1.31 -14.98 2.18
N GLY A 211 0.74 -13.98 2.84
CA GLY A 211 -0.57 -13.41 2.52
C GLY A 211 -0.52 -12.16 1.63
N ARG A 212 0.65 -11.80 1.10
CA ARG A 212 0.82 -10.62 0.21
C ARG A 212 -0.16 -10.69 -0.97
N ARG A 213 -0.80 -9.56 -1.27
CA ARG A 213 -1.84 -9.47 -2.30
C ARG A 213 -1.40 -8.81 -3.60
N GLY A 214 -0.33 -8.02 -3.58
CA GLY A 214 0.15 -7.28 -4.74
C GLY A 214 1.66 -7.38 -4.94
N PRO A 215 2.20 -6.71 -5.95
CA PRO A 215 3.62 -6.58 -6.22
C PRO A 215 4.39 -6.01 -5.01
N ALA A 216 5.64 -6.45 -4.83
CA ALA A 216 6.51 -5.97 -3.76
C ALA A 216 7.89 -5.56 -4.28
N LEU A 217 8.37 -4.40 -3.82
CA LEU A 217 9.75 -3.95 -3.97
C LEU A 217 10.44 -4.02 -2.61
N LEU A 218 11.57 -4.70 -2.54
CA LEU A 218 12.42 -4.77 -1.36
C LEU A 218 13.76 -4.10 -1.66
N LEU A 219 14.17 -3.15 -0.84
CA LEU A 219 15.43 -2.42 -1.02
C LEU A 219 16.36 -2.64 0.16
N CYS A 220 17.61 -2.96 -0.12
CA CYS A 220 18.66 -3.08 0.90
C CYS A 220 19.99 -2.46 0.44
N GLY A 221 20.81 -2.05 1.39
CA GLY A 221 22.14 -1.49 1.15
C GLY A 221 23.25 -2.44 1.57
N ASP A 222 24.28 -2.59 0.75
CA ASP A 222 25.45 -3.41 1.05
C ASP A 222 26.17 -2.97 2.34
N MET A 223 26.13 -1.66 2.60
CA MET A 223 26.76 -1.06 3.78
C MET A 223 25.83 -0.98 4.98
N ASP A 224 24.62 -1.54 4.90
CA ASP A 224 23.67 -1.57 6.01
C ASP A 224 24.00 -2.72 6.97
N THR A 225 24.45 -2.35 8.18
CA THR A 225 24.78 -3.30 9.24
C THR A 225 23.63 -3.54 10.24
N GLN A 226 22.53 -2.79 10.12
CA GLN A 226 21.35 -2.91 10.98
C GLN A 226 20.29 -3.82 10.35
N ALA A 227 19.93 -3.56 9.08
CA ALA A 227 19.02 -4.38 8.29
C ALA A 227 19.78 -4.97 7.09
N THR A 228 20.61 -5.97 7.36
CA THR A 228 21.52 -6.54 6.36
C THR A 228 20.78 -7.09 5.15
N CYS A 229 21.37 -6.95 3.97
CA CYS A 229 20.82 -7.53 2.74
C CYS A 229 20.56 -9.04 2.87
N ALA A 230 21.39 -9.77 3.60
CA ALA A 230 21.18 -11.21 3.83
C ALA A 230 19.81 -11.50 4.48
N GLY A 231 19.40 -10.70 5.46
CA GLY A 231 18.07 -10.82 6.09
C GLY A 231 16.93 -10.50 5.13
N ILE A 232 17.11 -9.46 4.30
CA ILE A 232 16.09 -9.04 3.31
C ILE A 232 16.01 -10.04 2.15
N ILE A 233 17.13 -10.62 1.69
CA ILE A 233 17.17 -11.71 0.71
C ILE A 233 16.41 -12.94 1.23
N SER A 234 16.54 -13.27 2.51
CA SER A 234 15.80 -14.37 3.12
C SER A 234 14.27 -14.12 3.05
N ALA A 235 13.82 -12.90 3.35
CA ALA A 235 12.41 -12.52 3.22
C ALA A 235 11.95 -12.57 1.75
N TYR A 236 12.74 -12.05 0.81
CA TYR A 236 12.50 -12.13 -0.62
C TYR A 236 12.29 -13.59 -1.06
N THR A 237 13.24 -14.46 -0.72
CA THR A 237 13.20 -15.89 -1.11
C THR A 237 11.92 -16.57 -0.62
N ALA A 238 11.51 -16.30 0.61
CA ALA A 238 10.27 -16.85 1.15
C ALA A 238 9.02 -16.30 0.42
N MET A 239 9.04 -15.05 -0.03
CA MET A 239 7.94 -14.43 -0.75
C MET A 239 7.84 -14.82 -2.22
N THR A 240 8.90 -15.37 -2.83
CA THR A 240 8.86 -15.88 -4.23
C THR A 240 8.01 -17.13 -4.41
N ALA A 241 7.64 -17.80 -3.32
CA ALA A 241 6.68 -18.92 -3.37
C ALA A 241 5.29 -18.47 -3.86
N GLN A 242 4.99 -17.17 -3.79
CA GLN A 242 3.76 -16.59 -4.35
C GLN A 242 3.94 -16.25 -5.83
N THR A 243 2.89 -16.44 -6.63
CA THR A 243 2.87 -16.11 -8.06
C THR A 243 2.57 -14.63 -8.33
N LEU A 244 3.14 -13.75 -7.54
CA LEU A 244 3.00 -12.28 -7.64
C LEU A 244 4.37 -11.64 -7.93
N PRO A 245 4.43 -10.54 -8.69
CA PRO A 245 5.67 -9.83 -8.96
C PRO A 245 6.40 -9.43 -7.68
N ILE A 246 7.70 -9.67 -7.64
CA ILE A 246 8.57 -9.21 -6.56
C ILE A 246 9.96 -8.90 -7.08
N MET A 247 10.50 -7.76 -6.63
CA MET A 247 11.86 -7.34 -6.90
C MET A 247 12.60 -7.06 -5.59
N LEU A 248 13.84 -7.52 -5.51
CA LEU A 248 14.81 -7.06 -4.53
C LEU A 248 15.89 -6.27 -5.26
N GLY A 249 16.16 -5.06 -4.79
CA GLY A 249 17.27 -4.22 -5.23
C GLY A 249 18.27 -4.00 -4.09
N GLU A 250 19.49 -4.50 -4.28
CA GLU A 250 20.61 -4.25 -3.37
C GLU A 250 21.47 -3.13 -3.96
N ASN A 251 21.65 -2.03 -3.23
CA ASN A 251 22.46 -0.91 -3.67
C ASN A 251 23.77 -0.86 -2.89
N PRO A 252 24.94 -0.83 -3.57
CA PRO A 252 26.24 -0.94 -2.91
C PRO A 252 26.59 0.26 -2.04
N ASP A 253 26.03 1.44 -2.31
CA ASP A 253 26.44 2.70 -1.68
C ASP A 253 25.54 3.12 -0.51
N ASN A 254 24.49 2.37 -0.19
CA ASN A 254 23.56 2.74 0.88
C ASN A 254 23.85 2.03 2.21
N THR A 255 23.96 2.82 3.26
CA THR A 255 23.83 2.39 4.66
C THR A 255 22.37 2.41 5.09
N HIS A 256 22.08 2.11 6.35
CA HIS A 256 20.71 2.06 6.88
C HIS A 256 19.90 3.34 6.64
N GLY A 257 20.51 4.51 6.76
CA GLY A 257 19.81 5.81 6.61
C GLY A 257 20.42 6.77 5.59
N SER A 258 21.46 6.39 4.84
CA SER A 258 22.14 7.31 3.90
C SER A 258 21.31 7.75 2.71
N TRP A 259 20.19 7.07 2.45
CA TRP A 259 19.25 7.39 1.38
C TRP A 259 18.32 8.57 1.73
N ILE A 260 18.20 8.91 3.01
CA ILE A 260 17.31 9.96 3.50
C ILE A 260 17.87 11.34 3.08
N GLY A 261 17.00 12.24 2.66
CA GLY A 261 17.32 13.66 2.44
C GLY A 261 17.59 14.06 0.99
N SER A 262 17.56 13.17 -0.01
CA SER A 262 17.74 13.54 -1.41
C SER A 262 16.84 12.76 -2.35
N ILE A 263 15.98 13.49 -3.12
CA ILE A 263 15.16 12.87 -4.18
C ILE A 263 15.99 12.21 -5.28
N LYS A 264 17.27 12.55 -5.39
CA LYS A 264 18.20 11.92 -6.33
C LYS A 264 18.77 10.60 -5.84
N ASN A 265 18.49 10.22 -4.58
CA ASN A 265 18.91 8.91 -4.09
C ASN A 265 18.19 7.80 -4.84
N PRO A 266 18.89 6.73 -5.24
CA PRO A 266 18.31 5.61 -5.98
C PRO A 266 17.08 4.97 -5.32
N TYR A 267 17.03 4.91 -3.99
CA TYR A 267 15.87 4.36 -3.29
C TYR A 267 14.62 5.23 -3.45
N MET A 268 14.77 6.57 -3.34
CA MET A 268 13.64 7.48 -3.53
C MET A 268 13.09 7.41 -4.95
N ILE A 269 13.98 7.35 -5.94
CA ILE A 269 13.61 7.18 -7.35
C ILE A 269 12.88 5.85 -7.56
N ALA A 270 13.42 4.76 -7.01
CA ALA A 270 12.82 3.44 -7.14
C ALA A 270 11.44 3.36 -6.46
N VAL A 271 11.29 3.89 -5.24
CA VAL A 271 10.00 3.89 -4.53
C VAL A 271 8.98 4.75 -5.26
N THR A 272 9.36 5.97 -5.69
CA THR A 272 8.45 6.86 -6.43
C THR A 272 7.99 6.21 -7.75
N GLY A 273 8.93 5.64 -8.51
CA GLY A 273 8.63 4.93 -9.75
C GLY A 273 7.75 3.71 -9.53
N TRP A 274 8.03 2.92 -8.48
CA TRP A 274 7.24 1.74 -8.11
C TRP A 274 5.78 2.10 -7.83
N MET A 275 5.56 3.11 -6.99
CA MET A 275 4.21 3.57 -6.66
C MET A 275 3.50 4.12 -7.89
N ARG A 276 4.17 4.87 -8.76
CA ARG A 276 3.58 5.36 -10.02
C ARG A 276 3.15 4.21 -10.95
N VAL A 277 4.00 3.21 -11.12
CA VAL A 277 3.67 2.04 -11.97
C VAL A 277 2.45 1.30 -11.46
N HIS A 278 2.39 1.06 -10.16
CA HIS A 278 1.37 0.16 -9.60
C HIS A 278 0.09 0.85 -9.14
N LEU A 279 0.15 2.14 -8.78
CA LEU A 279 -1.03 2.85 -8.28
C LEU A 279 -1.60 3.85 -9.29
N MET A 280 -0.80 4.27 -10.28
CA MET A 280 -1.23 5.22 -11.30
C MET A 280 -1.25 4.63 -12.72
N GLY A 281 -0.80 3.38 -12.89
CA GLY A 281 -0.69 2.76 -14.20
C GLY A 281 0.34 3.42 -15.12
N ASP A 282 1.41 4.03 -14.58
CA ASP A 282 2.46 4.70 -15.35
C ASP A 282 3.32 3.69 -16.12
N THR A 283 2.87 3.36 -17.33
CA THR A 283 3.49 2.33 -18.17
C THR A 283 4.89 2.72 -18.65
N ALA A 284 5.21 4.00 -18.76
CA ALA A 284 6.55 4.44 -19.19
C ALA A 284 7.62 4.12 -18.14
N ASN A 285 7.26 4.20 -16.84
CA ASN A 285 8.17 3.83 -15.76
C ASN A 285 8.20 2.31 -15.49
N ARG A 286 7.34 1.53 -16.14
CA ARG A 286 7.32 0.07 -15.97
C ARG A 286 8.66 -0.58 -16.29
N SER A 287 9.38 -0.09 -17.32
CA SER A 287 10.70 -0.57 -17.72
C SER A 287 11.78 -0.38 -16.65
N MET A 288 11.53 0.39 -15.60
CA MET A 288 12.47 0.45 -14.46
C MET A 288 12.59 -0.91 -13.76
N PHE A 289 11.53 -1.70 -13.74
CA PHE A 289 11.41 -2.91 -12.92
C PHE A 289 11.17 -4.18 -13.74
N TYR A 290 10.47 -4.06 -14.87
CA TYR A 290 9.96 -5.16 -15.67
C TYR A 290 10.72 -5.34 -16.98
N GLY A 291 10.64 -6.56 -17.53
CA GLY A 291 11.31 -6.93 -18.75
C GLY A 291 12.76 -7.37 -18.54
N PRO A 292 13.36 -8.06 -19.55
CA PRO A 292 14.69 -8.67 -19.42
C PRO A 292 15.82 -7.65 -19.20
N ASN A 293 15.64 -6.42 -19.69
CA ASN A 293 16.61 -5.34 -19.61
C ASN A 293 16.08 -4.17 -18.76
N CYS A 294 15.48 -4.47 -17.61
CA CYS A 294 14.94 -3.41 -16.74
C CYS A 294 16.02 -2.41 -16.37
N THR A 295 15.65 -1.13 -16.25
CA THR A 295 16.61 -0.05 -15.99
C THR A 295 17.41 -0.28 -14.70
N LEU A 296 16.78 -0.71 -13.62
CA LEU A 296 17.49 -1.07 -12.37
C LEU A 296 18.39 -2.30 -12.54
N CYS A 297 18.05 -3.23 -13.46
CA CYS A 297 18.85 -4.42 -13.74
C CYS A 297 20.17 -4.09 -14.46
N THR A 298 20.21 -2.97 -15.18
CA THR A 298 21.35 -2.55 -16.02
C THR A 298 21.96 -1.22 -15.56
N ASP A 299 21.53 -0.70 -14.39
CA ASP A 299 21.98 0.56 -13.86
C ASP A 299 23.50 0.57 -13.61
N ALA A 300 24.18 1.59 -14.12
CA ALA A 300 25.62 1.77 -13.97
C ALA A 300 26.10 1.94 -12.51
N ARG A 301 25.17 2.17 -11.56
CA ARG A 301 25.42 2.20 -10.11
C ARG A 301 25.56 0.81 -9.48
N ASN A 302 25.62 -0.23 -10.32
CA ASN A 302 25.84 -1.62 -9.91
C ASN A 302 24.79 -2.18 -8.91
N TRP A 303 23.53 -1.87 -9.13
CA TRP A 303 22.47 -2.55 -8.40
C TRP A 303 22.57 -4.07 -8.62
N LYS A 304 22.55 -4.82 -7.54
CA LYS A 304 22.30 -6.25 -7.60
C LYS A 304 20.80 -6.48 -7.49
N VAL A 305 20.21 -7.07 -8.51
CA VAL A 305 18.76 -7.23 -8.61
C VAL A 305 18.38 -8.70 -8.64
N MET A 306 17.43 -9.06 -7.79
CA MET A 306 16.74 -10.36 -7.83
C MET A 306 15.27 -10.10 -8.17
N ARG A 307 14.68 -10.93 -9.05
CA ARG A 307 13.31 -10.75 -9.53
C ARG A 307 12.58 -12.07 -9.67
N SER A 308 11.27 -12.06 -9.43
CA SER A 308 10.37 -13.16 -9.73
C SER A 308 9.06 -12.60 -10.30
N MET A 309 8.52 -13.27 -11.33
CA MET A 309 7.26 -12.90 -12.02
C MET A 309 7.29 -11.48 -12.64
N MET A 310 8.45 -11.03 -13.16
CA MET A 310 8.64 -9.66 -13.67
C MET A 310 9.15 -9.60 -15.12
N ASP A 311 9.22 -10.72 -15.82
CA ASP A 311 9.71 -10.77 -17.20
C ASP A 311 8.61 -10.56 -18.26
N GLN A 312 7.37 -10.23 -17.82
CA GLN A 312 6.21 -9.98 -18.69
C GLN A 312 6.05 -8.50 -19.04
#